data_3440161391b1566e071431306475c55c
#
_entry.id   3440161391b1566e071431306475c55c
#
_cell.length_a   1.000
_cell.length_b   1.000
_cell.length_c   1.000
_cell.angle_alpha   90.00
_cell.angle_beta   90.00
_cell.angle_gamma   90.00
#
_symmetry.space_group_name_H-M   'P 1'
#
loop_
_entity.id
_entity.type
_entity.pdbx_description
1 polymer ?
#
loop_
_entity_poly.entity_id
_entity_poly.type
_entity_poly.pdbx_seq_one_letter_code
_entity_poly.pdbx_strand_id
1 'polypeptide(L)'
;GIVPVMKLLEDSFSYANQLGQRQGAGAVYLHAHHPEVLTFLDTKRENADEKIRIKSLALGLVIPDITFQLAKENKEMALFSPYDIKRVYGKDMSDISITEEYDKLLANPAIKKTYISARKLFQLIAELHFESGYPYLLFDDTVNQRNPHAQKGRIVMSNLCSEIAQVSTASTLDEDLSFKEVGEDICCNLGSINIAEAMADAKHFEQLIATSIRALDQVSRTSDLSCAPSIEKGNAANHAVGLGAMN
;
A
#
# COMPACT_ATOMS: atom_id res chain seq x y z
N GLY A 1 -16.02 -5.27 10.91
CA GLY A 1 -15.73 -4.07 10.18
C GLY A 1 -14.25 -3.71 10.18
N ILE A 2 -13.82 -2.85 9.27
CA ILE A 2 -12.41 -2.48 9.07
C ILE A 2 -11.84 -1.64 10.22
N VAL A 3 -12.64 -0.76 10.82
CA VAL A 3 -12.19 0.18 11.87
C VAL A 3 -11.57 -0.51 13.09
N PRO A 4 -12.17 -1.56 13.69
CA PRO A 4 -11.55 -2.27 14.79
C PRO A 4 -10.19 -2.87 14.46
N VAL A 5 -10.02 -3.38 13.23
CA VAL A 5 -8.73 -3.91 12.75
C VAL A 5 -7.71 -2.79 12.62
N MET A 6 -8.11 -1.64 12.07
CA MET A 6 -7.24 -0.47 11.95
C MET A 6 -6.79 0.04 13.33
N LYS A 7 -7.68 0.07 14.33
CA LYS A 7 -7.32 0.46 15.70
C LYS A 7 -6.30 -0.50 16.33
N LEU A 8 -6.50 -1.80 16.14
CA LEU A 8 -5.53 -2.80 16.62
C LEU A 8 -4.15 -2.60 15.98
N LEU A 9 -4.10 -2.33 14.66
CA LEU A 9 -2.86 -2.04 13.97
C LEU A 9 -2.23 -0.72 14.45
N GLU A 10 -3.03 0.33 14.65
CA GLU A 10 -2.57 1.62 15.17
C GLU A 10 -1.88 1.47 16.52
N ASP A 11 -2.52 0.76 17.45
CA ASP A 11 -1.97 0.50 18.78
C ASP A 11 -0.71 -0.37 18.72
N SER A 12 -0.69 -1.38 17.83
CA SER A 12 0.47 -2.24 17.63
C SER A 12 1.70 -1.47 17.13
N PHE A 13 1.52 -0.57 16.16
CA PHE A 13 2.60 0.30 15.68
C PHE A 13 3.05 1.29 16.75
N SER A 14 2.12 1.84 17.53
CA SER A 14 2.43 2.75 18.64
C SER A 14 3.24 2.06 19.74
N TYR A 15 2.93 0.79 20.01
CA TYR A 15 3.68 -0.03 20.97
C TYR A 15 5.13 -0.26 20.52
N ALA A 16 5.36 -0.52 19.22
CA ALA A 16 6.68 -0.80 18.66
C ALA A 16 7.47 0.49 18.37
N ASN A 17 7.77 1.28 19.40
CA ASN A 17 8.37 2.61 19.28
C ASN A 17 9.91 2.66 19.24
N GLN A 18 10.57 1.53 18.97
CA GLN A 18 12.04 1.44 18.84
C GLN A 18 12.79 2.06 20.03
N LEU A 19 12.38 1.72 21.25
CA LEU A 19 12.98 2.19 22.52
C LEU A 19 12.97 3.72 22.65
N GLY A 20 11.98 4.39 22.08
CA GLY A 20 11.82 5.84 22.13
C GLY A 20 12.71 6.64 21.17
N GLN A 21 13.55 5.98 20.37
CA GLN A 21 14.41 6.64 19.39
C GLN A 21 13.64 7.03 18.13
N ARG A 22 12.69 6.20 17.70
CA ARG A 22 11.82 6.46 16.55
C ARG A 22 10.46 5.84 16.78
N GLN A 23 9.41 6.65 16.62
CA GLN A 23 8.05 6.17 16.77
C GLN A 23 7.72 5.15 15.68
N GLY A 24 7.06 4.03 16.05
CA GLY A 24 6.51 3.10 15.11
C GLY A 24 5.39 3.76 14.29
N ALA A 25 5.32 3.49 13.00
CA ALA A 25 4.32 4.05 12.10
C ALA A 25 3.91 3.01 11.06
N GLY A 26 2.67 3.09 10.60
CA GLY A 26 2.12 2.18 9.62
C GLY A 26 1.17 2.85 8.64
N ALA A 27 0.89 2.17 7.54
CA ALA A 27 -0.13 2.54 6.57
C ALA A 27 -1.07 1.38 6.32
N VAL A 28 -2.34 1.69 6.06
CA VAL A 28 -3.36 0.72 5.64
C VAL A 28 -3.87 1.12 4.28
N TYR A 29 -3.76 0.19 3.33
CA TYR A 29 -4.28 0.36 1.98
C TYR A 29 -5.61 -0.37 1.81
N LEU A 30 -6.61 0.32 1.25
CA LEU A 30 -7.90 -0.26 0.94
C LEU A 30 -8.26 0.00 -0.53
N HIS A 31 -8.92 -0.97 -1.16
CA HIS A 31 -9.37 -0.84 -2.53
C HIS A 31 -10.59 0.09 -2.62
N ALA A 32 -10.63 0.99 -3.62
CA ALA A 32 -11.73 1.96 -3.80
C ALA A 32 -13.10 1.30 -3.99
N HIS A 33 -13.15 0.06 -4.49
CA HIS A 33 -14.37 -0.72 -4.66
C HIS A 33 -14.71 -1.63 -3.47
N HIS A 34 -14.07 -1.42 -2.31
CA HIS A 34 -14.40 -2.15 -1.07
C HIS A 34 -15.70 -1.58 -0.45
N PRO A 35 -16.59 -2.42 0.12
CA PRO A 35 -17.87 -1.96 0.70
C PRO A 35 -17.73 -0.93 1.82
N GLU A 36 -16.65 -0.97 2.58
CA GLU A 36 -16.40 -0.06 3.69
C GLU A 36 -15.50 1.14 3.32
N VAL A 37 -15.34 1.46 2.02
CA VAL A 37 -14.44 2.54 1.59
C VAL A 37 -14.80 3.90 2.18
N LEU A 38 -16.09 4.21 2.30
CA LEU A 38 -16.53 5.49 2.91
C LEU A 38 -16.21 5.53 4.41
N THR A 39 -16.47 4.44 5.14
CA THR A 39 -16.12 4.31 6.56
C THR A 39 -14.61 4.42 6.76
N PHE A 40 -13.81 3.81 5.88
CA PHE A 40 -12.36 3.91 5.90
C PHE A 40 -11.89 5.36 5.77
N LEU A 41 -12.43 6.10 4.82
CA LEU A 41 -12.09 7.51 4.58
C LEU A 41 -12.54 8.40 5.75
N ASP A 42 -13.73 8.16 6.29
CA ASP A 42 -14.28 8.94 7.41
C ASP A 42 -13.42 8.87 8.68
N THR A 43 -12.58 7.84 8.84
CA THR A 43 -11.65 7.74 9.99
C THR A 43 -10.65 8.88 10.07
N LYS A 44 -10.40 9.60 8.98
CA LYS A 44 -9.45 10.73 8.88
C LYS A 44 -10.13 12.10 8.76
N ARG A 45 -11.45 12.17 8.87
CA ARG A 45 -12.15 13.46 8.96
C ARG A 45 -11.68 14.24 10.18
N GLU A 46 -11.55 15.56 10.07
CA GLU A 46 -11.21 16.44 11.18
C GLU A 46 -12.19 16.32 12.35
N ASN A 47 -13.47 16.15 12.05
CA ASN A 47 -14.56 15.99 13.01
C ASN A 47 -15.01 14.53 13.21
N ALA A 48 -14.18 13.55 12.88
CA ALA A 48 -14.52 12.15 13.08
C ALA A 48 -14.80 11.84 14.56
N ASP A 49 -15.81 10.98 14.81
CA ASP A 49 -16.08 10.47 16.14
C ASP A 49 -14.84 9.72 16.68
N GLU A 50 -14.47 9.97 17.94
CA GLU A 50 -13.31 9.32 18.58
C GLU A 50 -13.37 7.78 18.54
N LYS A 51 -14.55 7.21 18.44
CA LYS A 51 -14.72 5.74 18.31
C LYS A 51 -14.20 5.20 16.99
N ILE A 52 -14.21 6.00 15.93
CA ILE A 52 -13.74 5.59 14.60
C ILE A 52 -12.45 6.28 14.16
N ARG A 53 -12.09 7.38 14.83
CA ARG A 53 -10.92 8.20 14.46
C ARG A 53 -9.63 7.36 14.51
N ILE A 54 -8.87 7.43 13.43
CA ILE A 54 -7.51 6.88 13.31
C ILE A 54 -6.52 8.03 13.25
N LYS A 55 -5.61 8.11 14.22
CA LYS A 55 -4.69 9.25 14.41
C LYS A 55 -3.37 9.05 13.71
N SER A 56 -2.70 7.93 13.95
CA SER A 56 -1.30 7.70 13.57
C SER A 56 -1.11 6.80 12.32
N LEU A 57 -2.11 5.99 11.93
CA LEU A 57 -2.00 5.24 10.69
C LEU A 57 -2.18 6.15 9.48
N ALA A 58 -1.31 6.03 8.49
CA ALA A 58 -1.53 6.57 7.16
C ALA A 58 -2.59 5.75 6.41
N LEU A 59 -3.39 6.40 5.58
CA LEU A 59 -4.36 5.73 4.72
C LEU A 59 -3.90 5.78 3.27
N GLY A 60 -3.97 4.64 2.59
CA GLY A 60 -3.79 4.52 1.15
C GLY A 60 -5.07 4.00 0.48
N LEU A 61 -5.38 4.52 -0.67
CA LEU A 61 -6.52 4.09 -1.47
C LEU A 61 -6.03 3.57 -2.82
N VAL A 62 -6.33 2.30 -3.10
CA VAL A 62 -6.01 1.65 -4.38
C VAL A 62 -7.15 1.93 -5.35
N ILE A 63 -6.88 2.71 -6.41
CA ILE A 63 -7.90 3.20 -7.34
C ILE A 63 -7.66 2.62 -8.74
N PRO A 64 -8.55 1.77 -9.26
CA PRO A 64 -8.49 1.31 -10.64
C PRO A 64 -9.02 2.36 -11.62
N ASP A 65 -8.60 2.27 -12.88
CA ASP A 65 -8.93 3.23 -13.94
C ASP A 65 -10.45 3.34 -14.18
N ILE A 66 -11.19 2.25 -14.03
CA ILE A 66 -12.65 2.25 -14.16
C ILE A 66 -13.32 3.24 -13.20
N THR A 67 -12.75 3.48 -12.01
CA THR A 67 -13.28 4.46 -11.04
C THR A 67 -13.23 5.87 -11.60
N PHE A 68 -12.14 6.25 -12.28
CA PHE A 68 -12.00 7.55 -12.93
C PHE A 68 -12.97 7.69 -14.10
N GLN A 69 -13.13 6.63 -14.90
CA GLN A 69 -14.08 6.63 -16.02
C GLN A 69 -15.51 6.85 -15.52
N LEU A 70 -15.96 6.11 -14.51
CA LEU A 70 -17.29 6.26 -13.92
C LEU A 70 -17.51 7.66 -13.33
N ALA A 71 -16.48 8.22 -12.67
CA ALA A 71 -16.57 9.58 -12.15
C ALA A 71 -16.67 10.64 -13.25
N LYS A 72 -15.89 10.50 -14.34
CA LYS A 72 -15.95 11.37 -15.51
C LYS A 72 -17.33 11.34 -16.15
N GLU A 73 -17.93 10.17 -16.24
CA GLU A 73 -19.27 9.95 -16.79
C GLU A 73 -20.40 10.27 -15.80
N ASN A 74 -20.09 10.68 -14.58
CA ASN A 74 -21.03 10.96 -13.49
C ASN A 74 -21.96 9.77 -13.17
N LYS A 75 -21.39 8.56 -13.21
CA LYS A 75 -22.09 7.29 -12.92
C LYS A 75 -21.90 6.84 -11.48
N GLU A 76 -22.75 5.91 -11.07
CA GLU A 76 -22.51 5.12 -9.87
C GLU A 76 -21.41 4.06 -10.11
N MET A 77 -20.65 3.77 -9.08
CA MET A 77 -19.70 2.69 -9.03
C MET A 77 -20.16 1.60 -8.06
N ALA A 78 -19.93 0.36 -8.42
CA ALA A 78 -20.23 -0.76 -7.55
C ALA A 78 -19.09 -0.97 -6.55
N LEU A 79 -19.45 -1.27 -5.32
CA LEU A 79 -18.58 -1.80 -4.28
C LEU A 79 -18.87 -3.30 -4.16
N PHE A 80 -17.83 -4.12 -4.14
CA PHE A 80 -17.95 -5.59 -4.21
C PHE A 80 -17.53 -6.25 -2.90
N SER A 81 -18.28 -7.27 -2.47
CA SER A 81 -17.91 -8.11 -1.32
C SER A 81 -16.60 -8.86 -1.59
N PRO A 82 -15.50 -8.60 -0.85
CA PRO A 82 -14.25 -9.35 -1.03
C PRO A 82 -14.41 -10.84 -0.75
N TYR A 83 -15.24 -11.19 0.23
CA TYR A 83 -15.57 -12.59 0.54
C TYR A 83 -16.20 -13.31 -0.65
N ASP A 84 -17.17 -12.66 -1.33
CA ASP A 84 -17.83 -13.27 -2.48
C ASP A 84 -16.88 -13.39 -3.68
N ILE A 85 -16.02 -12.39 -3.90
CA ILE A 85 -14.96 -12.46 -4.92
C ILE A 85 -14.06 -13.66 -4.64
N LYS A 86 -13.54 -13.79 -3.41
CA LYS A 86 -12.70 -14.94 -3.02
C LYS A 86 -13.39 -16.28 -3.28
N ARG A 87 -14.65 -16.37 -2.90
CA ARG A 87 -15.45 -17.59 -3.10
C ARG A 87 -15.67 -17.94 -4.57
N VAL A 88 -15.90 -16.94 -5.44
CA VAL A 88 -16.23 -17.13 -6.85
C VAL A 88 -14.99 -17.29 -7.72
N TYR A 89 -13.97 -16.47 -7.48
CA TYR A 89 -12.73 -16.42 -8.28
C TYR A 89 -11.59 -17.26 -7.71
N GLY A 90 -11.68 -17.68 -6.43
CA GLY A 90 -10.56 -18.34 -5.73
C GLY A 90 -9.37 -17.41 -5.45
N LYS A 91 -9.52 -16.11 -5.69
CA LYS A 91 -8.49 -15.07 -5.54
C LYS A 91 -8.99 -13.96 -4.66
N ASP A 92 -8.08 -13.25 -4.00
CA ASP A 92 -8.42 -12.04 -3.26
C ASP A 92 -8.77 -10.90 -4.21
N MET A 93 -9.54 -9.94 -3.74
CA MET A 93 -9.97 -8.79 -4.54
C MET A 93 -8.78 -7.98 -5.07
N SER A 94 -7.67 -7.93 -4.33
CA SER A 94 -6.43 -7.28 -4.72
C SER A 94 -5.66 -8.00 -5.84
N ASP A 95 -5.92 -9.30 -6.03
CA ASP A 95 -5.22 -10.13 -7.01
C ASP A 95 -5.87 -10.13 -8.39
N ILE A 96 -6.97 -9.40 -8.56
CA ILE A 96 -7.69 -9.26 -9.83
C ILE A 96 -7.70 -7.79 -10.27
N SER A 97 -7.69 -7.55 -11.59
CA SER A 97 -7.92 -6.21 -12.15
C SER A 97 -9.42 -5.90 -12.10
N ILE A 98 -9.80 -4.99 -11.22
CA ILE A 98 -11.21 -4.57 -11.16
C ILE A 98 -11.62 -3.86 -12.45
N THR A 99 -10.74 -3.12 -13.11
CA THR A 99 -11.01 -2.47 -14.40
C THR A 99 -11.39 -3.51 -15.47
N GLU A 100 -10.61 -4.58 -15.59
CA GLU A 100 -10.84 -5.62 -16.62
C GLU A 100 -12.05 -6.51 -16.30
N GLU A 101 -12.30 -6.78 -15.02
CA GLU A 101 -13.35 -7.69 -14.57
C GLU A 101 -14.66 -6.98 -14.18
N TYR A 102 -14.74 -5.65 -14.28
CA TYR A 102 -15.84 -4.85 -13.73
C TYR A 102 -17.22 -5.32 -14.22
N ASP A 103 -17.40 -5.48 -15.52
CA ASP A 103 -18.69 -5.88 -16.10
C ASP A 103 -19.07 -7.31 -15.71
N LYS A 104 -18.08 -8.22 -15.61
CA LYS A 104 -18.31 -9.61 -15.16
C LYS A 104 -18.71 -9.65 -13.69
N LEU A 105 -18.04 -8.84 -12.85
CA LEU A 105 -18.39 -8.68 -11.43
C LEU A 105 -19.81 -8.11 -11.26
N LEU A 106 -20.18 -7.14 -12.09
CA LEU A 106 -21.54 -6.57 -12.09
C LEU A 106 -22.58 -7.61 -12.48
N ALA A 107 -22.34 -8.38 -13.52
CA ALA A 107 -23.27 -9.38 -14.04
C ALA A 107 -23.43 -10.58 -13.13
N ASN A 108 -22.47 -10.88 -12.24
CA ASN A 108 -22.49 -12.09 -11.42
C ASN A 108 -23.42 -11.93 -10.19
N PRO A 109 -24.56 -12.66 -10.12
CA PRO A 109 -25.49 -12.56 -9.00
C PRO A 109 -24.95 -13.16 -7.68
N ALA A 110 -23.91 -13.98 -7.73
CA ALA A 110 -23.29 -14.56 -6.53
C ALA A 110 -22.37 -13.59 -5.78
N ILE A 111 -22.08 -12.43 -6.37
CA ILE A 111 -21.27 -11.37 -5.74
C ILE A 111 -22.21 -10.27 -5.25
N LYS A 112 -22.21 -10.05 -3.93
CA LYS A 112 -22.94 -8.94 -3.30
C LYS A 112 -22.31 -7.60 -3.66
N LYS A 113 -23.14 -6.64 -4.01
CA LYS A 113 -22.73 -5.28 -4.38
C LYS A 113 -23.57 -4.22 -3.70
N THR A 114 -22.95 -3.09 -3.45
CA THR A 114 -23.60 -1.82 -3.11
C THR A 114 -23.11 -0.74 -4.08
N TYR A 115 -23.79 0.38 -4.15
CA TYR A 115 -23.47 1.41 -5.14
C TYR A 115 -23.26 2.75 -4.46
N ILE A 116 -22.30 3.51 -4.94
CA ILE A 116 -22.04 4.89 -4.55
C ILE A 116 -21.78 5.75 -5.80
N SER A 117 -21.96 7.04 -5.70
CA SER A 117 -21.56 7.95 -6.78
C SER A 117 -20.03 8.01 -6.88
N ALA A 118 -19.45 7.63 -8.02
CA ALA A 118 -18.01 7.71 -8.24
C ALA A 118 -17.50 9.16 -8.12
N ARG A 119 -18.24 10.14 -8.62
CA ARG A 119 -17.87 11.56 -8.50
C ARG A 119 -17.85 12.05 -7.06
N LYS A 120 -18.83 11.65 -6.23
CA LYS A 120 -18.85 11.99 -4.80
C LYS A 120 -17.67 11.37 -4.04
N LEU A 121 -17.21 10.18 -4.43
CA LEU A 121 -16.00 9.59 -3.86
C LEU A 121 -14.79 10.51 -4.09
N PHE A 122 -14.58 11.00 -5.30
CA PHE A 122 -13.47 11.93 -5.59
C PHE A 122 -13.63 13.28 -4.89
N GLN A 123 -14.85 13.77 -4.72
CA GLN A 123 -15.10 14.98 -3.92
C GLN A 123 -14.70 14.77 -2.46
N LEU A 124 -15.09 13.63 -1.88
CA LEU A 124 -14.70 13.25 -0.52
C LEU A 124 -13.17 13.12 -0.38
N ILE A 125 -12.48 12.50 -1.36
CA ILE A 125 -11.03 12.41 -1.36
C ILE A 125 -10.39 13.80 -1.38
N ALA A 126 -10.88 14.71 -2.22
CA ALA A 126 -10.37 16.09 -2.30
C ALA A 126 -10.56 16.86 -0.98
N GLU A 127 -11.73 16.70 -0.34
CA GLU A 127 -11.99 17.28 0.99
C GLU A 127 -11.01 16.75 2.04
N LEU A 128 -10.82 15.43 2.07
CA LEU A 128 -9.89 14.79 3.02
C LEU A 128 -8.43 15.17 2.78
N HIS A 129 -8.02 15.32 1.51
CA HIS A 129 -6.68 15.83 1.20
C HIS A 129 -6.47 17.24 1.78
N PHE A 130 -7.48 18.08 1.75
CA PHE A 130 -7.43 19.42 2.36
C PHE A 130 -7.42 19.34 3.90
N GLU A 131 -8.26 18.48 4.50
CA GLU A 131 -8.36 18.35 5.96
C GLU A 131 -7.13 17.67 6.59
N SER A 132 -6.59 16.61 5.97
CA SER A 132 -5.63 15.71 6.60
C SER A 132 -4.44 15.29 5.74
N GLY A 133 -4.46 15.58 4.43
CA GLY A 133 -3.46 15.09 3.48
C GLY A 133 -3.65 13.61 3.06
N TYR A 134 -4.68 12.94 3.56
CA TYR A 134 -4.99 11.54 3.26
C TYR A 134 -6.23 11.41 2.38
N PRO A 135 -6.43 10.24 1.74
CA PRO A 135 -5.53 9.10 1.61
C PRO A 135 -4.42 9.32 0.58
N TYR A 136 -3.33 8.55 0.66
CA TYR A 136 -2.43 8.37 -0.49
C TYR A 136 -3.17 7.64 -1.61
N LEU A 137 -2.85 7.94 -2.87
CA LEU A 137 -3.52 7.33 -4.01
C LEU A 137 -2.55 6.39 -4.74
N LEU A 138 -2.91 5.11 -4.84
CA LEU A 138 -2.20 4.12 -5.64
C LEU A 138 -3.05 3.81 -6.87
N PHE A 139 -2.54 4.16 -8.05
CA PHE A 139 -3.22 3.93 -9.34
C PHE A 139 -3.01 2.47 -9.76
N ASP A 140 -3.99 1.62 -9.47
CA ASP A 140 -3.89 0.16 -9.58
C ASP A 140 -3.45 -0.32 -10.96
N ASP A 141 -4.12 0.15 -12.01
CA ASP A 141 -3.81 -0.30 -13.37
C ASP A 141 -2.44 0.22 -13.83
N THR A 142 -2.13 1.49 -13.56
CA THR A 142 -0.85 2.11 -13.94
C THR A 142 0.34 1.40 -13.28
N VAL A 143 0.27 1.14 -11.97
CA VAL A 143 1.37 0.50 -11.24
C VAL A 143 1.57 -0.94 -11.70
N ASN A 144 0.48 -1.65 -12.02
CA ASN A 144 0.54 -3.04 -12.47
C ASN A 144 0.97 -3.17 -13.95
N GLN A 145 0.59 -2.24 -14.82
CA GLN A 145 1.11 -2.16 -16.19
C GLN A 145 2.63 -1.92 -16.24
N ARG A 146 3.17 -1.23 -15.25
CA ARG A 146 4.61 -0.91 -15.16
C ARG A 146 5.39 -1.88 -14.26
N ASN A 147 4.73 -2.89 -13.71
CA ASN A 147 5.32 -3.86 -12.80
C ASN A 147 6.37 -4.74 -13.52
N PRO A 148 7.67 -4.62 -13.22
CA PRO A 148 8.72 -5.42 -13.85
C PRO A 148 8.68 -6.89 -13.41
N HIS A 149 7.94 -7.21 -12.35
CA HIS A 149 7.80 -8.54 -11.76
C HIS A 149 6.37 -9.09 -11.86
N ALA A 150 5.63 -8.73 -12.92
CA ALA A 150 4.26 -9.17 -13.14
C ALA A 150 4.07 -10.70 -13.12
N GLN A 151 5.13 -11.46 -13.44
CA GLN A 151 5.14 -12.93 -13.34
C GLN A 151 5.06 -13.44 -11.88
N LYS A 152 5.44 -12.62 -10.88
CA LYS A 152 5.33 -12.97 -9.45
C LYS A 152 3.93 -12.66 -8.89
N GLY A 153 3.21 -11.69 -9.47
CA GLY A 153 1.90 -11.25 -9.02
C GLY A 153 1.64 -9.77 -9.26
N ARG A 154 0.58 -9.26 -8.63
CA ARG A 154 0.19 -7.86 -8.69
C ARG A 154 0.81 -7.07 -7.54
N ILE A 155 1.05 -5.79 -7.78
CA ILE A 155 1.33 -4.79 -6.73
C ILE A 155 -0.02 -4.41 -6.13
N VAL A 156 -0.23 -4.73 -4.85
CA VAL A 156 -1.52 -4.58 -4.16
C VAL A 156 -1.53 -3.42 -3.16
N MET A 157 -0.37 -2.95 -2.77
CA MET A 157 -0.18 -1.84 -1.82
C MET A 157 1.19 -1.20 -2.03
N SER A 158 1.42 -0.09 -1.37
CA SER A 158 2.72 0.54 -1.22
C SER A 158 3.13 0.53 0.27
N ASN A 159 4.22 1.17 0.60
CA ASN A 159 4.69 1.36 1.97
C ASN A 159 4.09 2.64 2.62
N LEU A 160 4.60 2.99 3.82
CA LEU A 160 4.16 4.14 4.60
C LEU A 160 4.27 5.47 3.85
N CYS A 161 5.34 5.67 3.07
CA CYS A 161 5.59 6.91 2.32
C CYS A 161 5.16 6.85 0.84
N SER A 162 4.58 5.74 0.39
CA SER A 162 4.06 5.51 -0.98
C SER A 162 5.10 5.52 -2.10
N GLU A 163 6.39 5.32 -1.80
CA GLU A 163 7.45 5.27 -2.81
C GLU A 163 7.76 3.86 -3.32
N ILE A 164 7.31 2.81 -2.64
CA ILE A 164 7.59 1.43 -3.02
C ILE A 164 6.43 0.84 -3.81
N ALA A 165 6.72 0.38 -5.01
CA ALA A 165 5.78 -0.29 -5.89
C ALA A 165 6.37 -1.66 -6.30
N GLN A 166 6.27 -2.65 -5.41
CA GLN A 166 6.81 -4.00 -5.60
C GLN A 166 5.78 -5.06 -5.20
N VAL A 167 5.94 -6.26 -5.76
CA VAL A 167 5.11 -7.40 -5.43
C VAL A 167 5.56 -8.00 -4.11
N SER A 168 4.63 -8.11 -3.16
CA SER A 168 4.77 -8.92 -1.96
C SER A 168 3.88 -10.16 -2.06
N THR A 169 4.26 -11.24 -1.38
CA THR A 169 3.45 -12.46 -1.31
C THR A 169 3.16 -12.82 0.14
N ALA A 170 1.90 -13.18 0.42
CA ALA A 170 1.50 -13.51 1.78
C ALA A 170 2.12 -14.83 2.25
N SER A 171 2.51 -14.88 3.52
CA SER A 171 2.84 -16.14 4.19
C SER A 171 1.56 -16.92 4.54
N THR A 172 1.64 -18.24 4.55
CA THR A 172 0.60 -19.10 5.10
C THR A 172 1.10 -19.76 6.38
N LEU A 173 0.19 -19.92 7.34
CA LEU A 173 0.51 -20.48 8.64
C LEU A 173 -0.27 -21.78 8.86
N ASP A 174 0.28 -22.70 9.61
CA ASP A 174 -0.41 -23.86 10.16
C ASP A 174 -1.21 -23.49 11.42
N GLU A 175 -1.99 -24.43 11.98
CA GLU A 175 -2.86 -24.19 13.13
C GLU A 175 -2.09 -23.76 14.40
N ASP A 176 -0.83 -24.16 14.51
CA ASP A 176 0.07 -23.80 15.62
C ASP A 176 0.80 -22.45 15.40
N LEU A 177 0.45 -21.72 14.34
CA LEU A 177 1.04 -20.46 13.90
C LEU A 177 2.48 -20.57 13.38
N SER A 178 3.00 -21.78 13.16
CA SER A 178 4.24 -21.97 12.42
C SER A 178 4.05 -21.66 10.93
N PHE A 179 5.13 -21.26 10.27
CA PHE A 179 5.08 -21.00 8.83
C PHE A 179 4.91 -22.31 8.06
N LYS A 180 3.78 -22.47 7.37
CA LYS A 180 3.57 -23.49 6.36
C LYS A 180 4.28 -23.12 5.06
N GLU A 181 4.14 -21.88 4.67
CA GLU A 181 4.84 -21.29 3.54
C GLU A 181 5.23 -19.86 3.88
N VAL A 182 6.51 -19.53 3.71
CA VAL A 182 7.03 -18.19 3.94
C VAL A 182 6.85 -17.36 2.68
N GLY A 183 6.11 -16.26 2.77
CA GLY A 183 5.93 -15.26 1.72
C GLY A 183 7.16 -14.36 1.54
N GLU A 184 7.04 -13.34 0.69
CA GLU A 184 8.07 -12.33 0.46
C GLU A 184 7.52 -10.96 0.85
N ASP A 185 7.96 -10.42 2.01
CA ASP A 185 7.68 -9.04 2.39
C ASP A 185 8.79 -8.11 1.88
N ILE A 186 8.42 -6.93 1.42
CA ILE A 186 9.38 -5.98 0.87
C ILE A 186 10.05 -5.18 1.98
N CYS A 187 11.38 -5.20 1.98
CA CYS A 187 12.21 -4.36 2.81
C CYS A 187 13.00 -3.40 1.92
N CYS A 188 13.02 -2.11 2.23
CA CYS A 188 13.73 -1.11 1.45
C CYS A 188 14.64 -0.27 2.34
N ASN A 189 15.93 -0.20 1.99
CA ASN A 189 16.89 0.66 2.67
C ASN A 189 16.92 2.03 2.01
N LEU A 190 16.71 3.07 2.81
CA LEU A 190 16.59 4.45 2.34
C LEU A 190 17.80 5.28 2.74
N GLY A 191 18.19 6.19 1.86
CA GLY A 191 19.17 7.25 2.10
C GLY A 191 18.85 8.51 1.33
N SER A 192 19.46 9.61 1.70
CA SER A 192 19.32 10.89 0.99
C SER A 192 20.67 11.57 0.87
N ILE A 193 20.89 12.22 -0.26
CA ILE A 193 22.06 13.07 -0.50
C ILE A 193 21.65 14.53 -0.57
N ASN A 194 22.51 15.43 -0.07
CA ASN A 194 22.38 16.86 -0.36
C ASN A 194 22.81 17.10 -1.80
N ILE A 195 21.84 17.33 -2.70
CA ILE A 195 22.12 17.44 -4.13
C ILE A 195 22.97 18.66 -4.49
N ALA A 196 22.78 19.78 -3.76
CA ALA A 196 23.56 21.00 -4.01
C ALA A 196 25.04 20.77 -3.67
N GLU A 197 25.35 20.16 -2.55
CA GLU A 197 26.73 19.81 -2.17
C GLU A 197 27.32 18.75 -3.11
N ALA A 198 26.53 17.74 -3.47
CA ALA A 198 26.97 16.69 -4.38
C ALA A 198 27.33 17.23 -5.77
N MET A 199 26.54 18.18 -6.29
CA MET A 199 26.78 18.80 -7.62
C MET A 199 27.89 19.87 -7.59
N ALA A 200 28.26 20.41 -6.43
CA ALA A 200 29.38 21.31 -6.31
C ALA A 200 30.71 20.66 -6.72
N ASP A 201 30.83 19.34 -6.56
CA ASP A 201 31.95 18.55 -7.06
C ASP A 201 31.53 17.68 -8.26
N ALA A 202 31.33 18.32 -9.39
CA ALA A 202 30.88 17.65 -10.62
C ALA A 202 31.78 16.49 -11.06
N LYS A 203 33.07 16.49 -10.71
CA LYS A 203 34.01 15.42 -11.08
C LYS A 203 33.73 14.10 -10.34
N HIS A 204 33.23 14.19 -9.11
CA HIS A 204 32.99 13.03 -8.26
C HIS A 204 31.50 12.72 -8.11
N PHE A 205 30.61 13.46 -8.77
CA PHE A 205 29.17 13.31 -8.63
C PHE A 205 28.69 11.88 -8.93
N GLU A 206 29.08 11.31 -10.08
CA GLU A 206 28.73 9.94 -10.45
C GLU A 206 29.27 8.91 -9.45
N GLN A 207 30.50 9.10 -8.99
CA GLN A 207 31.11 8.22 -7.98
C GLN A 207 30.37 8.29 -6.65
N LEU A 208 29.92 9.48 -6.24
CA LEU A 208 29.13 9.68 -5.03
C LEU A 208 27.80 8.91 -5.12
N ILE A 209 27.06 9.07 -6.22
CA ILE A 209 25.79 8.34 -6.45
C ILE A 209 26.04 6.83 -6.44
N ALA A 210 27.02 6.35 -7.18
CA ALA A 210 27.34 4.92 -7.24
C ALA A 210 27.74 4.36 -5.87
N THR A 211 28.51 5.12 -5.09
CA THR A 211 28.93 4.72 -3.75
C THR A 211 27.73 4.69 -2.79
N SER A 212 26.85 5.68 -2.87
CA SER A 212 25.64 5.76 -2.02
C SER A 212 24.71 4.57 -2.29
N ILE A 213 24.45 4.21 -3.55
CA ILE A 213 23.65 3.03 -3.89
C ILE A 213 24.31 1.74 -3.42
N ARG A 214 25.63 1.58 -3.62
CA ARG A 214 26.36 0.42 -3.13
C ARG A 214 26.33 0.31 -1.61
N ALA A 215 26.39 1.42 -0.90
CA ALA A 215 26.27 1.43 0.55
C ALA A 215 24.89 0.94 1.01
N LEU A 216 23.80 1.38 0.38
CA LEU A 216 22.45 0.91 0.67
C LEU A 216 22.26 -0.57 0.33
N ASP A 217 22.78 -1.03 -0.81
CA ASP A 217 22.78 -2.45 -1.19
C ASP A 217 23.58 -3.29 -0.18
N GLN A 218 24.74 -2.80 0.28
CA GLN A 218 25.54 -3.49 1.28
C GLN A 218 24.81 -3.60 2.62
N VAL A 219 24.09 -2.60 3.06
CA VAL A 219 23.23 -2.67 4.25
C VAL A 219 22.19 -3.78 4.09
N SER A 220 21.51 -3.83 2.93
CA SER A 220 20.55 -4.90 2.63
C SER A 220 21.19 -6.30 2.75
N ARG A 221 22.38 -6.47 2.20
CA ARG A 221 23.09 -7.77 2.16
C ARG A 221 23.65 -8.23 3.52
N THR A 222 23.98 -7.29 4.39
CA THR A 222 24.63 -7.60 5.68
C THR A 222 23.68 -7.55 6.86
N SER A 223 22.43 -7.12 6.67
CA SER A 223 21.42 -7.11 7.73
C SER A 223 21.03 -8.54 8.11
N ASP A 224 21.06 -8.86 9.39
CA ASP A 224 20.49 -10.10 9.91
C ASP A 224 18.97 -9.91 10.10
N LEU A 225 18.20 -10.60 9.27
CA LEU A 225 16.73 -10.57 9.24
C LEU A 225 16.11 -11.90 9.65
N SER A 226 16.90 -12.82 10.22
CA SER A 226 16.47 -14.16 10.59
C SER A 226 15.30 -14.20 11.57
N CYS A 227 15.11 -13.14 12.37
CA CYS A 227 13.94 -12.99 13.25
C CYS A 227 12.60 -12.71 12.52
N ALA A 228 12.64 -12.39 11.22
CA ALA A 228 11.48 -12.07 10.40
C ALA A 228 11.58 -12.78 9.03
N PRO A 229 11.26 -14.08 8.95
CA PRO A 229 11.54 -14.93 7.78
C PRO A 229 10.98 -14.42 6.44
N SER A 230 9.80 -13.81 6.44
CA SER A 230 9.21 -13.23 5.22
C SER A 230 9.96 -11.99 4.74
N ILE A 231 10.46 -11.17 5.66
CA ILE A 231 11.30 -10.01 5.35
C ILE A 231 12.68 -10.48 4.85
N GLU A 232 13.28 -11.47 5.50
CA GLU A 232 14.56 -12.08 5.07
C GLU A 232 14.45 -12.59 3.63
N LYS A 233 13.42 -13.39 3.34
CA LYS A 233 13.17 -13.94 2.00
C LYS A 233 12.94 -12.84 0.95
N GLY A 234 12.10 -11.86 1.26
CA GLY A 234 11.82 -10.75 0.36
C GLY A 234 13.03 -9.85 0.12
N ASN A 235 13.83 -9.58 1.16
CA ASN A 235 15.07 -8.82 1.06
C ASN A 235 16.09 -9.55 0.17
N ALA A 236 16.29 -10.85 0.38
CA ALA A 236 17.19 -11.66 -0.43
C ALA A 236 16.78 -11.71 -1.92
N ALA A 237 15.47 -11.68 -2.19
CA ALA A 237 14.94 -11.73 -3.55
C ALA A 237 15.02 -10.38 -4.29
N ASN A 238 14.98 -9.24 -3.60
CA ASN A 238 14.75 -7.94 -4.22
C ASN A 238 15.85 -6.90 -3.94
N HIS A 239 16.49 -6.91 -2.76
CA HIS A 239 17.48 -5.90 -2.32
C HIS A 239 17.04 -4.46 -2.63
N ALA A 240 15.79 -4.12 -2.26
CA ALA A 240 15.21 -2.83 -2.60
C ALA A 240 15.94 -1.68 -1.90
N VAL A 241 16.28 -0.64 -2.65
CA VAL A 241 16.94 0.57 -2.15
C VAL A 241 16.26 1.82 -2.69
N GLY A 242 16.26 2.88 -1.90
CA GLY A 242 15.77 4.21 -2.30
C GLY A 242 16.82 5.28 -1.97
N LEU A 243 17.38 5.93 -2.98
CA LEU A 243 18.29 7.07 -2.82
C LEU A 243 17.57 8.35 -3.19
N GLY A 244 17.22 9.16 -2.19
CA GLY A 244 16.60 10.46 -2.36
C GLY A 244 17.61 11.59 -2.54
N ALA A 245 17.12 12.73 -3.02
CA ALA A 245 17.86 13.99 -3.08
C ALA A 245 17.13 15.03 -2.22
N MET A 246 17.87 15.81 -1.46
CA MET A 246 17.36 16.92 -0.67
C MET A 246 18.16 18.19 -0.94
N ASN A 247 17.55 19.37 -0.70
CA ASN A 247 18.05 20.74 -0.88
C ASN A 247 17.92 21.29 -2.30
#